data_e4c42d892f8a0ec6fd081cf48e58520b
#
_entry.id   e4c42d892f8a0ec6fd081cf48e58520b
#
_cell.length_a   1.000
_cell.length_b   1.000
_cell.length_c   1.000
_cell.angle_alpha   90.00
_cell.angle_beta   90.00
_cell.angle_gamma   90.00
#
_symmetry.space_group_name_H-M   'P 1'
#
loop_
_entity.id
_entity.type
_entity.pdbx_description
1 polymer ?
#
loop_
_entity_poly.entity_id
_entity_poly.type
_entity_poly.pdbx_seq_one_letter_code
_entity_poly.pdbx_strand_id
1 'polypeptide(L)'
;MEEIKVREIGSQREEEKQNQEFIMLPTVDFCFKELMKNPRVRRGFIAALLKKEPEEVEETEVLPGEQPGEYEDEKLGILDVLIRFRDGSRMNLEMQMMAYGYWKERVLFYLCRIYTGQLKKGESYDKLKKCVHVSVLGFNQFPEDETCFRVFHMKEEGTQTLYSDKLEIMVLELKKLPPEAQSEEGVVRWMRFLSGKGKEDLAEMAEKDLYLKEAYEELERLSMDEEKRYAYEAREKALRDHISMMNYAMEKGLQEGRDKGYMEGRDKGYAEGHEEGREEGREEGHEEGYEEGLGRVNLLNRFLLKENRYDDLARAAIDQEYQEKLFREYQI
;
A
#
# COMPACT_ATOMS: atom_id res chain seq x y z
N MET A 1 -6.25 54.22 18.56
CA MET A 1 -5.12 54.22 17.58
C MET A 1 -3.90 53.43 18.08
N GLU A 2 -3.55 53.55 19.39
CA GLU A 2 -2.41 52.76 19.95
C GLU A 2 -2.68 51.26 20.05
N GLU A 3 -3.88 50.83 20.43
CA GLU A 3 -4.22 49.40 20.51
C GLU A 3 -4.22 48.68 19.13
N ILE A 4 -4.55 49.36 18.04
CA ILE A 4 -4.50 48.80 16.69
C ILE A 4 -3.05 48.62 16.25
N LYS A 5 -2.17 49.60 16.54
CA LYS A 5 -0.72 49.48 16.25
C LYS A 5 -0.01 48.36 17.05
N VAL A 6 -0.41 48.15 18.31
CA VAL A 6 0.14 47.08 19.15
C VAL A 6 -0.29 45.69 18.62
N ARG A 7 -1.53 45.54 18.15
CA ARG A 7 -2.01 44.30 17.51
C ARG A 7 -1.31 44.03 16.17
N GLU A 8 -1.13 45.06 15.32
CA GLU A 8 -0.42 44.92 14.04
C GLU A 8 1.07 44.56 14.24
N ILE A 9 1.75 45.13 15.23
CA ILE A 9 3.13 44.81 15.57
C ILE A 9 3.24 43.41 16.19
N GLY A 10 2.23 42.99 16.96
CA GLY A 10 2.14 41.63 17.50
C GLY A 10 1.96 40.59 16.40
N SER A 11 1.04 40.84 15.45
CA SER A 11 0.78 39.98 14.31
C SER A 11 1.99 39.87 13.38
N GLN A 12 2.68 40.99 13.09
CA GLN A 12 3.90 41.00 12.27
C GLN A 12 5.06 40.21 12.92
N ARG A 13 5.20 40.29 14.24
CA ARG A 13 6.22 39.51 14.98
C ARG A 13 5.90 38.02 15.06
N GLU A 14 4.64 37.64 15.09
CA GLU A 14 4.22 36.23 15.04
C GLU A 14 4.39 35.66 13.61
N GLU A 15 4.07 36.43 12.58
CA GLU A 15 4.33 36.07 11.19
C GLU A 15 5.83 35.96 10.87
N GLU A 16 6.65 36.88 11.38
CA GLU A 16 8.10 36.82 11.26
C GLU A 16 8.69 35.59 11.98
N LYS A 17 8.21 35.22 13.16
CA LYS A 17 8.62 34.03 13.88
C LYS A 17 8.20 32.75 13.15
N GLN A 18 6.97 32.67 12.67
CA GLN A 18 6.50 31.52 11.84
C GLN A 18 7.29 31.39 10.55
N ASN A 19 7.67 32.50 9.91
CA ASN A 19 8.53 32.48 8.73
C ASN A 19 9.97 32.04 9.04
N GLN A 20 10.49 32.30 10.23
CA GLN A 20 11.83 31.85 10.66
C GLN A 20 11.88 30.36 11.00
N GLU A 21 10.77 29.75 11.39
CA GLU A 21 10.66 28.32 11.73
C GLU A 21 10.24 27.45 10.52
N PHE A 22 9.69 28.06 9.47
CA PHE A 22 9.22 27.32 8.30
C PHE A 22 10.41 26.81 7.46
N ILE A 23 10.33 25.53 7.08
CA ILE A 23 11.20 24.92 6.07
C ILE A 23 10.40 23.96 5.20
N MET A 24 10.63 24.00 3.90
CA MET A 24 10.04 23.04 2.96
C MET A 24 10.62 21.65 3.20
N LEU A 25 9.77 20.65 3.27
CA LEU A 25 10.19 19.26 3.50
C LEU A 25 10.50 18.56 2.17
N PRO A 26 11.64 17.86 2.08
CA PRO A 26 12.03 17.13 0.86
C PRO A 26 11.03 16.05 0.41
N THR A 27 10.18 15.55 1.32
CA THR A 27 9.13 14.56 1.03
C THR A 27 8.02 15.06 0.11
N VAL A 28 7.90 16.38 -0.08
CA VAL A 28 6.99 16.97 -1.06
C VAL A 28 7.69 16.98 -2.42
N ASP A 29 7.09 16.37 -3.43
CA ASP A 29 7.66 16.18 -4.78
C ASP A 29 8.19 17.47 -5.40
N PHE A 30 7.47 18.57 -5.21
CA PHE A 30 7.91 19.91 -5.64
C PHE A 30 9.24 20.30 -5.01
N CYS A 31 9.35 20.13 -3.69
CA CYS A 31 10.57 20.49 -2.94
C CYS A 31 11.77 19.63 -3.37
N PHE A 32 11.56 18.31 -3.51
CA PHE A 32 12.57 17.39 -4.01
C PHE A 32 13.08 17.77 -5.40
N LYS A 33 12.15 18.11 -6.32
CA LYS A 33 12.50 18.57 -7.67
C LYS A 33 13.33 19.85 -7.66
N GLU A 34 12.93 20.84 -6.87
CA GLU A 34 13.68 22.09 -6.75
C GLU A 34 15.06 21.86 -6.14
N LEU A 35 15.14 21.04 -5.09
CA LEU A 35 16.39 20.67 -4.42
C LEU A 35 17.38 20.01 -5.40
N MET A 36 16.89 19.09 -6.24
CA MET A 36 17.73 18.40 -7.22
C MET A 36 18.15 19.28 -8.41
N LYS A 37 17.62 20.49 -8.58
CA LYS A 37 18.13 21.48 -9.55
C LYS A 37 19.48 22.03 -9.13
N ASN A 38 19.77 22.11 -7.83
CA ASN A 38 21.09 22.52 -7.35
C ASN A 38 22.16 21.47 -7.73
N PRO A 39 23.18 21.82 -8.54
CA PRO A 39 24.14 20.85 -9.06
C PRO A 39 25.02 20.22 -7.97
N ARG A 40 25.31 20.92 -6.87
CA ARG A 40 26.11 20.38 -5.76
C ARG A 40 25.30 19.37 -4.94
N VAL A 41 24.07 19.72 -4.59
CA VAL A 41 23.14 18.83 -3.90
C VAL A 41 22.94 17.55 -4.70
N ARG A 42 22.62 17.69 -5.98
CA ARG A 42 22.42 16.58 -6.91
C ARG A 42 23.66 15.69 -7.01
N ARG A 43 24.86 16.28 -7.09
CA ARG A 43 26.13 15.54 -7.11
C ARG A 43 26.31 14.70 -5.86
N GLY A 44 26.10 15.26 -4.67
CA GLY A 44 26.21 14.55 -3.40
C GLY A 44 25.23 13.39 -3.29
N PHE A 45 23.96 13.60 -3.70
CA PHE A 45 22.97 12.54 -3.70
C PHE A 45 23.32 11.41 -4.68
N ILE A 46 23.69 11.74 -5.92
CA ILE A 46 24.10 10.75 -6.92
C ILE A 46 25.34 9.98 -6.46
N ALA A 47 26.34 10.65 -5.88
CA ALA A 47 27.52 10.00 -5.34
C ALA A 47 27.18 8.95 -4.28
N ALA A 48 26.26 9.29 -3.36
CA ALA A 48 25.76 8.38 -2.35
C ALA A 48 25.03 7.17 -2.95
N LEU A 49 24.17 7.37 -3.95
CA LEU A 49 23.48 6.29 -4.67
C LEU A 49 24.44 5.34 -5.38
N LEU A 50 25.46 5.89 -6.03
CA LEU A 50 26.43 5.12 -6.80
C LEU A 50 27.59 4.57 -5.94
N LYS A 51 27.62 4.87 -4.64
CA LYS A 51 28.70 4.52 -3.71
C LYS A 51 30.08 5.00 -4.21
N LYS A 52 30.12 6.25 -4.67
CA LYS A 52 31.31 6.93 -5.20
C LYS A 52 31.64 8.17 -4.38
N GLU A 53 32.88 8.64 -4.50
CA GLU A 53 33.20 9.97 -4.01
C GLU A 53 32.52 11.03 -4.90
N PRO A 54 32.06 12.16 -4.33
CA PRO A 54 31.36 13.19 -5.11
C PRO A 54 32.18 13.77 -6.27
N GLU A 55 33.49 13.78 -6.16
CA GLU A 55 34.43 14.24 -7.18
C GLU A 55 34.50 13.30 -8.39
N GLU A 56 34.13 12.02 -8.20
CA GLU A 56 34.04 11.02 -9.26
C GLU A 56 32.75 11.12 -10.05
N VAL A 57 31.75 11.88 -9.55
CA VAL A 57 30.51 12.11 -10.27
C VAL A 57 30.73 13.24 -11.26
N GLU A 58 30.61 12.90 -12.54
CA GLU A 58 30.72 13.86 -13.63
C GLU A 58 29.63 14.93 -13.55
N GLU A 59 29.81 16.02 -14.31
CA GLU A 59 28.77 17.03 -14.47
C GLU A 59 27.50 16.41 -15.05
N THR A 60 26.39 16.84 -14.49
CA THR A 60 25.05 16.38 -14.85
C THR A 60 24.17 17.54 -15.28
N GLU A 61 23.29 17.26 -16.23
CA GLU A 61 22.28 18.19 -16.72
C GLU A 61 20.89 17.69 -16.35
N VAL A 62 20.02 18.55 -15.84
CA VAL A 62 18.60 18.25 -15.64
C VAL A 62 17.88 18.50 -16.97
N LEU A 63 17.29 17.44 -17.50
CA LEU A 63 16.49 17.50 -18.71
C LEU A 63 15.02 17.86 -18.39
N PRO A 64 14.26 18.41 -19.35
CA PRO A 64 12.82 18.57 -19.19
C PRO A 64 12.17 17.23 -18.82
N GLY A 65 11.33 17.24 -17.79
CA GLY A 65 10.64 16.04 -17.31
C GLY A 65 9.53 15.56 -18.25
N GLU A 66 9.05 16.44 -19.13
CA GLU A 66 8.06 16.09 -20.14
C GLU A 66 8.74 15.30 -21.26
N GLN A 67 8.35 14.04 -21.41
CA GLN A 67 8.74 13.21 -22.54
C GLN A 67 7.57 13.27 -23.55
N PRO A 68 7.73 14.00 -24.68
CA PRO A 68 6.69 14.04 -25.69
C PRO A 68 6.40 12.63 -26.23
N GLY A 69 5.12 12.30 -26.35
CA GLY A 69 4.69 11.12 -27.07
C GLY A 69 5.03 11.25 -28.56
N GLU A 70 5.29 10.13 -29.22
CA GLU A 70 5.46 10.09 -30.68
C GLU A 70 4.14 10.35 -31.41
N TYR A 71 3.01 10.14 -30.71
CA TYR A 71 1.63 10.35 -31.19
C TYR A 71 0.81 11.16 -30.18
N GLU A 72 -0.18 11.94 -30.68
CA GLU A 72 -1.04 12.80 -29.85
C GLU A 72 -1.83 12.05 -28.76
N ASP A 73 -2.10 10.76 -28.96
CA ASP A 73 -2.83 9.90 -28.04
C ASP A 73 -1.93 9.16 -27.02
N GLU A 74 -0.61 9.34 -27.08
CA GLU A 74 0.29 8.72 -26.12
C GLU A 74 0.24 9.39 -24.75
N LYS A 75 0.23 8.56 -23.71
CA LYS A 75 0.27 9.01 -22.33
C LYS A 75 1.53 9.86 -22.10
N LEU A 76 1.36 11.16 -21.85
CA LEU A 76 2.44 12.08 -21.49
C LEU A 76 3.18 11.52 -20.28
N GLY A 77 4.46 11.23 -20.45
CA GLY A 77 5.33 10.82 -19.35
C GLY A 77 5.85 12.06 -18.63
N ILE A 78 5.35 12.32 -17.43
CA ILE A 78 5.93 13.36 -16.56
C ILE A 78 6.88 12.66 -15.60
N LEU A 79 8.18 12.90 -15.79
CA LEU A 79 9.24 12.42 -14.92
C LEU A 79 9.55 13.51 -13.87
N ASP A 80 9.91 13.10 -12.67
CA ASP A 80 10.16 14.06 -11.61
C ASP A 80 11.46 14.83 -11.86
N VAL A 81 12.61 14.14 -11.91
CA VAL A 81 13.91 14.74 -12.22
C VAL A 81 14.67 13.82 -13.16
N LEU A 82 14.68 14.14 -14.44
CA LEU A 82 15.47 13.41 -15.42
C LEU A 82 16.86 14.05 -15.56
N ILE A 83 17.89 13.26 -15.32
CA ILE A 83 19.29 13.67 -15.33
C ILE A 83 20.01 13.00 -16.49
N ARG A 84 20.85 13.76 -17.20
CA ARG A 84 21.78 13.27 -18.20
C ARG A 84 23.22 13.46 -17.70
N PHE A 85 24.01 12.40 -17.80
CA PHE A 85 25.44 12.42 -17.53
C PHE A 85 26.23 12.77 -18.79
N ARG A 86 27.49 13.12 -18.63
CA ARG A 86 28.36 13.49 -19.75
C ARG A 86 28.56 12.36 -20.75
N ASP A 87 28.60 11.11 -20.30
CA ASP A 87 28.71 9.93 -21.16
C ASP A 87 27.40 9.58 -21.93
N GLY A 88 26.33 10.35 -21.68
CA GLY A 88 25.01 10.18 -22.27
C GLY A 88 24.10 9.24 -21.48
N SER A 89 24.56 8.62 -20.40
CA SER A 89 23.69 7.84 -19.50
C SER A 89 22.64 8.75 -18.84
N ARG A 90 21.53 8.15 -18.41
CA ARG A 90 20.39 8.88 -17.87
C ARG A 90 19.96 8.31 -16.54
N MET A 91 19.52 9.18 -15.63
CA MET A 91 18.96 8.79 -14.34
C MET A 91 17.67 9.56 -14.11
N ASN A 92 16.58 8.84 -13.82
CA ASN A 92 15.34 9.43 -13.35
C ASN A 92 15.26 9.28 -11.84
N LEU A 93 15.07 10.40 -11.13
CA LEU A 93 14.81 10.42 -9.70
C LEU A 93 13.33 10.72 -9.50
N GLU A 94 12.63 9.90 -8.73
CA GLU A 94 11.20 10.04 -8.47
C GLU A 94 10.91 9.89 -6.97
N MET A 95 10.24 10.89 -6.39
CA MET A 95 9.81 10.90 -4.98
C MET A 95 8.33 10.56 -4.91
N GLN A 96 8.00 9.45 -4.25
CA GLN A 96 6.62 8.97 -4.12
C GLN A 96 6.29 8.62 -2.67
N MET A 97 5.50 9.46 -2.02
CA MET A 97 5.19 9.29 -0.60
C MET A 97 4.02 8.35 -0.33
N MET A 98 3.16 8.10 -1.31
CA MET A 98 2.00 7.23 -1.19
C MET A 98 2.12 6.00 -2.06
N ALA A 99 1.63 4.87 -1.54
CA ALA A 99 1.53 3.65 -2.33
C ALA A 99 0.59 3.87 -3.52
N TYR A 100 1.06 3.52 -4.71
CA TYR A 100 0.32 3.60 -5.94
C TYR A 100 0.12 2.19 -6.51
N GLY A 101 -1.11 1.87 -6.89
CA GLY A 101 -1.36 0.64 -7.62
C GLY A 101 -0.54 0.62 -8.91
N TYR A 102 0.06 -0.52 -9.21
CA TYR A 102 0.88 -0.70 -10.41
C TYR A 102 2.16 0.15 -10.45
N TRP A 103 2.75 0.44 -9.27
CA TRP A 103 3.98 1.23 -9.19
C TRP A 103 5.15 0.57 -9.94
N LYS A 104 5.32 -0.74 -9.81
CA LYS A 104 6.40 -1.49 -10.49
C LYS A 104 6.29 -1.39 -12.01
N GLU A 105 5.08 -1.52 -12.53
CA GLU A 105 4.77 -1.40 -13.95
C GLU A 105 5.03 0.03 -14.45
N ARG A 106 4.68 1.04 -13.64
CA ARG A 106 4.97 2.44 -13.93
C ARG A 106 6.47 2.70 -14.04
N VAL A 107 7.26 2.23 -13.09
CA VAL A 107 8.72 2.34 -13.08
C VAL A 107 9.32 1.71 -14.34
N LEU A 108 8.92 0.47 -14.66
CA LEU A 108 9.37 -0.23 -15.86
C LEU A 108 8.99 0.51 -17.15
N PHE A 109 7.75 0.99 -17.24
CA PHE A 109 7.27 1.73 -18.41
C PHE A 109 8.15 2.97 -18.70
N TYR A 110 8.37 3.80 -17.67
CA TYR A 110 9.17 5.02 -17.85
C TYR A 110 10.66 4.73 -18.07
N LEU A 111 11.21 3.73 -17.39
CA LEU A 111 12.61 3.31 -17.61
C LEU A 111 12.82 2.84 -19.06
N CYS A 112 11.93 2.00 -19.57
CA CYS A 112 11.97 1.55 -20.96
C CYS A 112 11.80 2.71 -21.95
N ARG A 113 10.91 3.66 -21.65
CA ARG A 113 10.70 4.84 -22.49
C ARG A 113 11.93 5.75 -22.54
N ILE A 114 12.60 5.99 -21.40
CA ILE A 114 13.86 6.74 -21.37
C ILE A 114 14.94 6.01 -22.17
N TYR A 115 14.98 4.68 -22.09
CA TYR A 115 15.97 3.85 -22.79
C TYR A 115 15.74 3.85 -24.30
N THR A 116 14.54 3.53 -24.75
CA THR A 116 14.19 3.46 -26.18
C THR A 116 14.21 4.83 -26.84
N GLY A 117 13.82 5.89 -26.12
CA GLY A 117 13.86 7.27 -26.60
C GLY A 117 15.27 7.85 -26.83
N GLN A 118 16.33 7.05 -26.63
CA GLN A 118 17.70 7.46 -26.98
C GLN A 118 18.00 7.34 -28.47
N LEU A 119 17.28 6.48 -29.18
CA LEU A 119 17.54 6.18 -30.60
C LEU A 119 16.48 6.80 -31.51
N LYS A 120 16.94 7.32 -32.63
CA LYS A 120 16.09 7.71 -33.75
C LYS A 120 16.04 6.54 -34.75
N LYS A 121 15.04 6.59 -35.64
CA LYS A 121 14.87 5.60 -36.69
C LYS A 121 16.15 5.46 -37.54
N GLY A 122 16.70 4.24 -37.62
CA GLY A 122 17.90 3.91 -38.39
C GLY A 122 19.23 4.08 -37.63
N GLU A 123 19.19 4.49 -36.36
CA GLU A 123 20.41 4.53 -35.53
C GLU A 123 20.76 3.16 -34.98
N SER A 124 22.06 2.92 -34.75
CA SER A 124 22.61 1.65 -34.27
C SER A 124 22.40 1.50 -32.76
N TYR A 125 22.13 0.28 -32.28
CA TYR A 125 21.87 -0.05 -30.87
C TYR A 125 23.10 0.12 -29.96
N ASP A 126 24.33 0.22 -30.49
CA ASP A 126 25.54 0.52 -29.73
C ASP A 126 25.55 1.92 -29.10
N LYS A 127 24.73 2.82 -29.61
CA LYS A 127 24.53 4.18 -29.04
C LYS A 127 23.76 4.18 -27.74
N LEU A 128 23.03 3.11 -27.43
CA LEU A 128 22.23 3.03 -26.21
C LEU A 128 23.12 3.11 -24.94
N LYS A 129 22.82 4.08 -24.12
CA LYS A 129 23.50 4.32 -22.85
C LYS A 129 22.68 3.80 -21.68
N LYS A 130 23.34 3.61 -20.54
CA LYS A 130 22.70 3.18 -19.30
C LYS A 130 21.56 4.10 -18.89
N CYS A 131 20.46 3.53 -18.45
CA CYS A 131 19.36 4.22 -17.81
C CYS A 131 19.13 3.66 -16.42
N VAL A 132 19.03 4.54 -15.45
CA VAL A 132 18.76 4.23 -14.05
C VAL A 132 17.44 4.88 -13.63
N HIS A 133 16.58 4.13 -12.98
CA HIS A 133 15.42 4.69 -12.28
C HIS A 133 15.63 4.59 -10.78
N VAL A 134 15.46 5.70 -10.08
CA VAL A 134 15.59 5.79 -8.62
C VAL A 134 14.24 6.16 -8.04
N SER A 135 13.66 5.25 -7.28
CA SER A 135 12.41 5.47 -6.53
C SER A 135 12.73 5.77 -5.07
N VAL A 136 12.37 6.96 -4.58
CA VAL A 136 12.39 7.31 -3.15
C VAL A 136 10.98 7.19 -2.62
N LEU A 137 10.72 6.20 -1.76
CA LEU A 137 9.38 5.76 -1.38
C LEU A 137 9.07 6.02 0.08
N GLY A 138 7.93 6.67 0.35
CA GLY A 138 7.34 6.80 1.67
C GLY A 138 6.50 5.61 2.11
N PHE A 139 6.58 4.47 1.41
CA PHE A 139 5.86 3.24 1.71
C PHE A 139 6.75 2.02 1.46
N ASN A 140 6.36 0.87 2.03
CA ASN A 140 7.09 -0.38 1.84
C ASN A 140 6.59 -1.08 0.57
N GLN A 141 7.44 -1.11 -0.46
CA GLN A 141 7.20 -1.83 -1.71
C GLN A 141 7.53 -3.33 -1.58
N PHE A 142 8.45 -3.66 -0.69
CA PHE A 142 8.92 -5.02 -0.41
C PHE A 142 8.74 -5.31 1.09
N PRO A 143 7.52 -5.66 1.54
CA PRO A 143 7.21 -5.84 2.96
C PRO A 143 7.87 -7.08 3.58
N GLU A 144 8.52 -7.93 2.79
CA GLU A 144 9.07 -9.22 3.21
C GLU A 144 10.31 -9.09 4.08
N ASP A 145 10.99 -7.95 4.05
CA ASP A 145 12.23 -7.71 4.80
C ASP A 145 12.43 -6.23 5.16
N GLU A 146 13.50 -5.93 5.91
CA GLU A 146 13.85 -4.60 6.43
C GLU A 146 14.92 -3.86 5.60
N THR A 147 15.25 -4.33 4.39
CA THR A 147 16.25 -3.68 3.54
C THR A 147 15.74 -2.34 3.02
N CYS A 148 16.35 -1.23 3.43
CA CYS A 148 15.91 0.12 3.06
C CYS A 148 16.38 0.58 1.68
N PHE A 149 17.49 0.04 1.17
CA PHE A 149 18.06 0.38 -0.14
C PHE A 149 18.34 -0.86 -0.97
N ARG A 150 17.85 -0.88 -2.22
CA ARG A 150 17.98 -2.00 -3.14
C ARG A 150 18.40 -1.53 -4.53
N VAL A 151 19.18 -2.38 -5.19
CA VAL A 151 19.58 -2.19 -6.60
C VAL A 151 19.22 -3.43 -7.38
N PHE A 152 18.47 -3.26 -8.46
CA PHE A 152 18.03 -4.33 -9.35
C PHE A 152 18.74 -4.22 -10.69
N HIS A 153 19.25 -5.37 -11.15
CA HIS A 153 19.86 -5.54 -12.46
C HIS A 153 19.23 -6.72 -13.18
N MET A 154 19.38 -6.75 -14.50
CA MET A 154 19.01 -7.92 -15.31
C MET A 154 20.08 -9.01 -15.19
N LYS A 155 19.73 -10.13 -14.57
CA LYS A 155 20.63 -11.27 -14.35
C LYS A 155 19.97 -12.56 -14.76
N GLU A 156 20.79 -13.54 -15.16
CA GLU A 156 20.36 -14.91 -15.33
C GLU A 156 20.02 -15.51 -13.97
N GLU A 157 18.92 -16.27 -13.87
CA GLU A 157 18.32 -16.68 -12.61
C GLU A 157 19.17 -17.69 -11.83
N GLY A 158 19.73 -18.69 -12.51
CA GLY A 158 20.48 -19.78 -11.88
C GLY A 158 21.91 -19.40 -11.48
N THR A 159 22.63 -18.75 -12.38
CA THR A 159 24.06 -18.40 -12.19
C THR A 159 24.29 -17.01 -11.66
N GLN A 160 23.25 -16.17 -11.61
CA GLN A 160 23.33 -14.74 -11.27
C GLN A 160 24.25 -13.94 -12.21
N THR A 161 24.54 -14.48 -13.41
CA THR A 161 25.34 -13.79 -14.40
C THR A 161 24.63 -12.54 -14.90
N LEU A 162 25.32 -11.40 -14.88
CA LEU A 162 24.78 -10.14 -15.37
C LEU A 162 24.53 -10.22 -16.89
N TYR A 163 23.28 -10.10 -17.30
CA TYR A 163 22.90 -10.06 -18.71
C TYR A 163 23.21 -8.69 -19.35
N SER A 164 22.84 -7.62 -18.65
CA SER A 164 23.07 -6.24 -19.09
C SER A 164 23.08 -5.29 -17.90
N ASP A 165 23.99 -4.30 -17.95
CA ASP A 165 24.06 -3.17 -17.02
C ASP A 165 23.31 -1.91 -17.52
N LYS A 166 22.65 -2.02 -18.68
CA LYS A 166 22.02 -0.88 -19.35
C LYS A 166 20.76 -0.39 -18.68
N LEU A 167 20.05 -1.28 -17.98
CA LEU A 167 18.85 -0.95 -17.21
C LEU A 167 19.08 -1.28 -15.73
N GLU A 168 18.86 -0.29 -14.88
CA GLU A 168 19.02 -0.42 -13.43
C GLU A 168 17.86 0.26 -12.71
N ILE A 169 17.36 -0.36 -11.64
CA ILE A 169 16.36 0.21 -10.77
C ILE A 169 16.92 0.26 -9.36
N MET A 170 16.87 1.44 -8.74
CA MET A 170 17.21 1.66 -7.34
C MET A 170 15.95 2.00 -6.56
N VAL A 171 15.76 1.39 -5.40
CA VAL A 171 14.61 1.63 -4.53
C VAL A 171 15.08 1.97 -3.14
N LEU A 172 14.62 3.13 -2.64
CA LEU A 172 14.88 3.65 -1.32
C LEU A 172 13.55 3.68 -0.55
N GLU A 173 13.40 2.81 0.45
CA GLU A 173 12.18 2.72 1.28
C GLU A 173 12.39 3.45 2.60
N LEU A 174 11.94 4.71 2.67
CA LEU A 174 12.21 5.60 3.82
C LEU A 174 11.64 5.07 5.15
N LYS A 175 10.58 4.28 5.11
CA LYS A 175 9.99 3.66 6.32
C LYS A 175 10.85 2.54 6.92
N LYS A 176 11.84 2.06 6.19
CA LYS A 176 12.76 1.00 6.63
C LYS A 176 14.12 1.52 7.07
N LEU A 177 14.24 2.84 7.25
CA LEU A 177 15.47 3.42 7.77
C LEU A 177 15.82 2.78 9.12
N PRO A 178 17.04 2.24 9.26
CA PRO A 178 17.48 1.68 10.52
C PRO A 178 17.58 2.77 11.60
N PRO A 179 17.64 2.43 12.89
CA PRO A 179 18.03 3.36 13.95
C PRO A 179 19.35 4.04 13.60
N GLU A 180 19.51 5.29 14.04
CA GLU A 180 20.71 6.06 13.75
C GLU A 180 21.97 5.39 14.33
N ALA A 181 23.00 5.24 13.51
CA ALA A 181 24.28 4.68 13.90
C ALA A 181 25.37 5.74 13.82
N GLN A 182 26.48 5.56 14.57
CA GLN A 182 27.61 6.48 14.56
C GLN A 182 28.30 6.60 13.18
N SER A 183 28.16 5.56 12.35
CA SER A 183 28.70 5.53 10.99
C SER A 183 27.63 4.92 10.07
N GLU A 184 27.09 5.74 9.21
CA GLU A 184 26.09 5.32 8.22
C GLU A 184 26.65 5.43 6.79
N GLU A 185 26.22 4.51 5.91
CA GLU A 185 26.50 4.67 4.48
C GLU A 185 25.90 5.99 3.95
N GLY A 186 26.57 6.61 2.97
CA GLY A 186 26.13 7.89 2.41
C GLY A 186 24.68 7.89 1.94
N VAL A 187 24.22 6.80 1.32
CA VAL A 187 22.82 6.66 0.87
C VAL A 187 21.83 6.68 2.04
N VAL A 188 22.16 6.03 3.17
CA VAL A 188 21.31 6.03 4.37
C VAL A 188 21.22 7.42 4.99
N ARG A 189 22.34 8.15 5.04
CA ARG A 189 22.33 9.56 5.49
C ARG A 189 21.43 10.44 4.63
N TRP A 190 21.52 10.29 3.30
CA TRP A 190 20.63 10.99 2.38
C TRP A 190 19.16 10.61 2.55
N MET A 191 18.86 9.31 2.70
CA MET A 191 17.50 8.85 2.98
C MET A 191 16.94 9.47 4.27
N ARG A 192 17.78 9.55 5.31
CA ARG A 192 17.41 10.17 6.58
C ARG A 192 17.13 11.65 6.42
N PHE A 193 18.00 12.37 5.73
CA PHE A 193 17.80 13.79 5.41
C PHE A 193 16.50 13.99 4.60
N LEU A 194 16.28 13.19 3.57
CA LEU A 194 15.05 13.28 2.76
C LEU A 194 13.78 12.94 3.54
N SER A 195 13.87 12.25 4.66
CA SER A 195 12.75 11.93 5.57
C SER A 195 12.60 12.88 6.76
N GLY A 196 13.43 13.93 6.84
CA GLY A 196 13.38 14.93 7.91
C GLY A 196 12.03 15.60 8.06
N LYS A 197 11.62 15.86 9.29
CA LYS A 197 10.26 16.31 9.63
C LYS A 197 10.17 17.79 9.97
N GLY A 198 11.29 18.47 10.05
CA GLY A 198 11.34 19.88 10.42
C GLY A 198 12.73 20.48 10.31
N LYS A 199 12.81 21.77 10.60
CA LYS A 199 14.03 22.57 10.46
C LYS A 199 15.17 22.05 11.35
N GLU A 200 14.88 21.70 12.60
CA GLU A 200 15.86 21.20 13.57
C GLU A 200 16.44 19.86 13.12
N ASP A 201 15.60 18.90 12.72
CA ASP A 201 16.03 17.59 12.22
C ASP A 201 16.99 17.74 11.02
N LEU A 202 16.60 18.57 10.06
CA LEU A 202 17.38 18.80 8.84
C LEU A 202 18.70 19.51 9.13
N ALA A 203 18.72 20.47 10.07
CA ALA A 203 19.91 21.19 10.49
C ALA A 203 20.91 20.23 11.16
N GLU A 204 20.45 19.38 12.07
CA GLU A 204 21.29 18.38 12.73
C GLU A 204 21.97 17.43 11.74
N MET A 205 21.21 16.96 10.74
CA MET A 205 21.75 16.09 9.70
C MET A 205 22.75 16.83 8.79
N ALA A 206 22.52 18.11 8.53
CA ALA A 206 23.39 18.96 7.73
C ALA A 206 24.81 19.14 8.33
N GLU A 207 24.96 19.04 9.65
CA GLU A 207 26.26 19.13 10.32
C GLU A 207 27.18 17.92 10.03
N LYS A 208 26.60 16.81 9.59
CA LYS A 208 27.29 15.52 9.42
C LYS A 208 27.97 15.35 8.05
N ASP A 209 27.57 16.15 7.06
CA ASP A 209 28.04 16.00 5.67
C ASP A 209 27.96 17.31 4.90
N LEU A 210 29.01 17.65 4.15
CA LEU A 210 29.12 18.91 3.40
C LEU A 210 27.97 19.05 2.36
N TYR A 211 27.59 17.98 1.71
CA TYR A 211 26.54 17.99 0.67
C TYR A 211 25.15 18.04 1.29
N LEU A 212 24.94 17.46 2.47
CA LEU A 212 23.72 17.63 3.25
C LEU A 212 23.60 19.07 3.78
N LYS A 213 24.72 19.70 4.16
CA LYS A 213 24.75 21.12 4.52
C LYS A 213 24.31 21.99 3.33
N GLU A 214 24.86 21.76 2.16
CA GLU A 214 24.45 22.43 0.93
C GLU A 214 22.95 22.22 0.63
N ALA A 215 22.45 21.01 0.86
CA ALA A 215 21.02 20.68 0.68
C ALA A 215 20.15 21.45 1.68
N TYR A 216 20.58 21.58 2.93
CA TYR A 216 19.88 22.35 3.94
C TYR A 216 19.85 23.84 3.62
N GLU A 217 21.00 24.42 3.25
CA GLU A 217 21.10 25.83 2.82
C GLU A 217 20.20 26.11 1.59
N GLU A 218 20.12 25.16 0.66
CA GLU A 218 19.22 25.26 -0.48
C GLU A 218 17.72 25.19 -0.05
N LEU A 219 17.37 24.33 0.92
CA LEU A 219 16.01 24.28 1.48
C LEU A 219 15.65 25.60 2.18
N GLU A 220 16.57 26.21 2.94
CA GLU A 220 16.33 27.52 3.53
C GLU A 220 16.08 28.58 2.45
N ARG A 221 16.90 28.61 1.40
CA ARG A 221 16.76 29.53 0.29
C ARG A 221 15.42 29.35 -0.46
N LEU A 222 15.02 28.09 -0.71
CA LEU A 222 13.73 27.76 -1.34
C LEU A 222 12.55 28.18 -0.47
N SER A 223 12.67 28.00 0.85
CA SER A 223 11.64 28.32 1.84
C SER A 223 11.42 29.82 2.02
N MET A 224 12.41 30.66 1.69
CA MET A 224 12.31 32.12 1.70
C MET A 224 11.72 32.69 0.41
N ASP A 225 11.63 31.91 -0.66
CA ASP A 225 11.08 32.34 -1.94
C ASP A 225 9.55 32.21 -1.92
N GLU A 226 8.84 33.33 -1.95
CA GLU A 226 7.37 33.37 -1.81
C GLU A 226 6.65 32.59 -2.93
N GLU A 227 7.13 32.65 -4.17
CA GLU A 227 6.51 31.92 -5.31
C GLU A 227 6.66 30.41 -5.13
N LYS A 228 7.85 29.97 -4.74
CA LYS A 228 8.13 28.55 -4.46
C LYS A 228 7.41 28.05 -3.23
N ARG A 229 7.29 28.88 -2.20
CA ARG A 229 6.51 28.55 -1.00
C ARG A 229 5.05 28.35 -1.35
N TYR A 230 4.45 29.22 -2.14
CA TYR A 230 3.08 29.04 -2.60
C TYR A 230 2.88 27.75 -3.39
N ALA A 231 3.79 27.45 -4.33
CA ALA A 231 3.75 26.22 -5.10
C ALA A 231 3.91 24.97 -4.20
N TYR A 232 4.78 25.02 -3.20
CA TYR A 232 4.97 23.97 -2.21
C TYR A 232 3.69 23.73 -1.37
N GLU A 233 3.12 24.80 -0.81
CA GLU A 233 1.91 24.73 0.02
C GLU A 233 0.71 24.15 -0.77
N ALA A 234 0.58 24.51 -2.05
CA ALA A 234 -0.43 23.95 -2.94
C ALA A 234 -0.24 22.42 -3.14
N ARG A 235 1.01 21.98 -3.33
CA ARG A 235 1.34 20.56 -3.47
C ARG A 235 1.17 19.78 -2.16
N GLU A 236 1.62 20.33 -1.06
CA GLU A 236 1.45 19.75 0.27
C GLU A 236 -0.03 19.60 0.64
N LYS A 237 -0.85 20.61 0.33
CA LYS A 237 -2.30 20.54 0.51
C LYS A 237 -2.90 19.43 -0.37
N ALA A 238 -2.56 19.38 -1.65
CA ALA A 238 -3.06 18.35 -2.55
C ALA A 238 -2.69 16.93 -2.07
N LEU A 239 -1.48 16.75 -1.53
CA LEU A 239 -1.04 15.48 -0.95
C LEU A 239 -1.87 15.13 0.30
N ARG A 240 -2.08 16.08 1.22
CA ARG A 240 -2.91 15.87 2.41
C ARG A 240 -4.37 15.54 2.07
N ASP A 241 -4.95 16.26 1.12
CA ASP A 241 -6.32 16.04 0.65
C ASP A 241 -6.44 14.63 0.04
N HIS A 242 -5.47 14.22 -0.78
CA HIS A 242 -5.44 12.89 -1.36
C HIS A 242 -5.32 11.77 -0.29
N ILE A 243 -4.43 11.94 0.70
CA ILE A 243 -4.29 11.02 1.84
C ILE A 243 -5.62 10.90 2.60
N SER A 244 -6.28 12.01 2.88
CA SER A 244 -7.56 12.04 3.58
C SER A 244 -8.66 11.32 2.79
N MET A 245 -8.73 11.53 1.46
CA MET A 245 -9.67 10.83 0.60
C MET A 245 -9.42 9.32 0.54
N MET A 246 -8.15 8.91 0.45
CA MET A 246 -7.78 7.49 0.43
C MET A 246 -8.11 6.80 1.76
N ASN A 247 -7.80 7.44 2.89
CA ASN A 247 -8.13 6.91 4.22
C ASN A 247 -9.64 6.77 4.40
N TYR A 248 -10.41 7.80 4.00
CA TYR A 248 -11.87 7.75 4.03
C TYR A 248 -12.43 6.62 3.16
N ALA A 249 -11.95 6.48 1.93
CA ALA A 249 -12.38 5.40 1.02
C ALA A 249 -12.05 4.01 1.58
N MET A 250 -10.87 3.86 2.18
CA MET A 250 -10.43 2.60 2.82
C MET A 250 -11.29 2.27 4.04
N GLU A 251 -11.55 3.25 4.92
CA GLU A 251 -12.39 3.08 6.12
C GLU A 251 -13.81 2.71 5.74
N LYS A 252 -14.39 3.42 4.75
CA LYS A 252 -15.71 3.13 4.22
C LYS A 252 -15.80 1.74 3.59
N GLY A 253 -14.83 1.36 2.76
CA GLY A 253 -14.78 0.02 2.16
C GLY A 253 -14.64 -1.09 3.21
N LEU A 254 -13.85 -0.88 4.27
CA LEU A 254 -13.71 -1.81 5.38
C LEU A 254 -15.04 -1.95 6.16
N GLN A 255 -15.74 -0.83 6.40
CA GLN A 255 -17.03 -0.82 7.08
C GLN A 255 -18.10 -1.56 6.24
N GLU A 256 -18.21 -1.22 4.95
CA GLU A 256 -19.14 -1.88 4.03
C GLU A 256 -18.86 -3.39 3.91
N GLY A 257 -17.58 -3.78 3.82
CA GLY A 257 -17.16 -5.19 3.80
C GLY A 257 -17.51 -5.93 5.09
N ARG A 258 -17.34 -5.28 6.25
CA ARG A 258 -17.70 -5.83 7.56
C ARG A 258 -19.22 -6.01 7.71
N ASP A 259 -19.99 -4.99 7.34
CA ASP A 259 -21.45 -5.02 7.42
C ASP A 259 -22.04 -6.10 6.48
N LYS A 260 -21.50 -6.20 5.27
CA LYS A 260 -21.89 -7.24 4.30
C LYS A 260 -21.54 -8.64 4.83
N GLY A 261 -20.32 -8.85 5.31
CA GLY A 261 -19.90 -10.12 5.89
C GLY A 261 -20.73 -10.52 7.12
N TYR A 262 -21.08 -9.55 7.96
CA TYR A 262 -21.98 -9.82 9.10
C TYR A 262 -23.40 -10.23 8.66
N MET A 263 -23.98 -9.53 7.68
CA MET A 263 -25.31 -9.88 7.14
C MET A 263 -25.31 -11.25 6.49
N GLU A 264 -24.35 -11.53 5.60
CA GLU A 264 -24.22 -12.82 4.92
C GLU A 264 -24.01 -13.98 5.93
N GLY A 265 -23.14 -13.79 6.92
CA GLY A 265 -22.91 -14.79 7.97
C GLY A 265 -24.13 -15.05 8.84
N ARG A 266 -24.88 -14.00 9.20
CA ARG A 266 -26.12 -14.11 9.97
C ARG A 266 -27.20 -14.85 9.18
N ASP A 267 -27.40 -14.47 7.91
CA ASP A 267 -28.45 -15.05 7.08
C ASP A 267 -28.16 -16.53 6.78
N LYS A 268 -26.89 -16.87 6.56
CA LYS A 268 -26.45 -18.25 6.38
C LYS A 268 -26.63 -19.07 7.67
N GLY A 269 -26.17 -18.56 8.81
CA GLY A 269 -26.34 -19.24 10.10
C GLY A 269 -27.80 -19.42 10.49
N TYR A 270 -28.69 -18.45 10.16
CA TYR A 270 -30.12 -18.61 10.37
C TYR A 270 -30.72 -19.70 9.49
N ALA A 271 -30.34 -19.77 8.21
CA ALA A 271 -30.82 -20.80 7.29
C ALA A 271 -30.37 -22.21 7.70
N GLU A 272 -29.06 -22.36 8.03
CA GLU A 272 -28.48 -23.64 8.47
C GLU A 272 -29.13 -24.11 9.79
N GLY A 273 -29.24 -23.26 10.80
CA GLY A 273 -29.84 -23.59 12.09
C GLY A 273 -31.33 -23.90 11.99
N HIS A 274 -32.07 -23.28 11.05
CA HIS A 274 -33.47 -23.59 10.82
C HIS A 274 -33.65 -24.96 10.11
N GLU A 275 -32.73 -25.31 9.22
CA GLU A 275 -32.74 -26.61 8.53
C GLU A 275 -32.38 -27.75 9.48
N GLU A 276 -31.31 -27.59 10.26
CA GLU A 276 -30.88 -28.54 11.31
C GLU A 276 -31.99 -28.77 12.34
N GLY A 277 -32.58 -27.70 12.91
CA GLY A 277 -33.67 -27.82 13.89
C GLY A 277 -34.91 -28.46 13.32
N ARG A 278 -35.16 -28.33 11.99
CA ARG A 278 -36.30 -29.01 11.35
C ARG A 278 -36.02 -30.49 11.12
N GLU A 279 -34.78 -30.87 10.82
CA GLU A 279 -34.39 -32.28 10.69
C GLU A 279 -34.41 -32.99 12.04
N GLU A 280 -33.80 -32.39 13.06
CA GLU A 280 -33.80 -32.91 14.45
C GLU A 280 -35.22 -33.10 14.98
N GLY A 281 -36.08 -32.08 14.87
CA GLY A 281 -37.48 -32.21 15.30
C GLY A 281 -38.27 -33.22 14.53
N ARG A 282 -37.91 -33.51 13.29
CA ARG A 282 -38.55 -34.58 12.50
C ARG A 282 -38.08 -35.96 12.92
N GLU A 283 -36.77 -36.11 13.22
CA GLU A 283 -36.21 -37.37 13.72
C GLU A 283 -36.75 -37.70 15.11
N GLU A 284 -36.71 -36.74 16.05
CA GLU A 284 -37.28 -36.90 17.40
C GLU A 284 -38.75 -37.25 17.37
N GLY A 285 -39.57 -36.54 16.58
CA GLY A 285 -41.00 -36.81 16.46
C GLY A 285 -41.29 -38.18 15.82
N HIS A 286 -40.41 -38.66 14.92
CA HIS A 286 -40.51 -40.01 14.37
C HIS A 286 -40.15 -41.08 15.41
N GLU A 287 -39.12 -40.88 16.19
CA GLU A 287 -38.67 -41.78 17.23
C GLU A 287 -39.71 -41.89 18.36
N GLU A 288 -40.20 -40.76 18.87
CA GLU A 288 -41.27 -40.67 19.87
C GLU A 288 -42.54 -41.38 19.38
N GLY A 289 -43.00 -41.09 18.14
CA GLY A 289 -44.16 -41.72 17.53
C GLY A 289 -44.00 -43.23 17.37
N TYR A 290 -42.80 -43.71 17.06
CA TYR A 290 -42.50 -45.12 16.95
C TYR A 290 -42.54 -45.82 18.32
N GLU A 291 -41.92 -45.23 19.33
CA GLU A 291 -41.94 -45.78 20.72
C GLU A 291 -43.39 -45.83 21.30
N GLU A 292 -44.17 -44.75 21.10
CA GLU A 292 -45.54 -44.70 21.55
C GLU A 292 -46.40 -45.77 20.83
N GLY A 293 -46.23 -45.96 19.52
CA GLY A 293 -46.91 -46.99 18.74
C GLY A 293 -46.54 -48.39 19.24
N LEU A 294 -45.27 -48.63 19.50
CA LEU A 294 -44.79 -49.92 20.04
C LEU A 294 -45.34 -50.18 21.46
N GLY A 295 -45.41 -49.16 22.28
CA GLY A 295 -46.01 -49.21 23.62
C GLY A 295 -47.48 -49.60 23.58
N ARG A 296 -48.27 -49.04 22.68
CA ARG A 296 -49.71 -49.36 22.47
C ARG A 296 -49.86 -50.83 22.02
N VAL A 297 -49.08 -51.27 21.04
CA VAL A 297 -49.10 -52.68 20.56
C VAL A 297 -48.77 -53.67 21.70
N ASN A 298 -47.73 -53.39 22.48
CA ASN A 298 -47.32 -54.25 23.60
C ASN A 298 -48.39 -54.29 24.69
N LEU A 299 -49.04 -53.17 24.96
CA LEU A 299 -50.12 -53.12 25.93
C LEU A 299 -51.33 -53.92 25.46
N LEU A 300 -51.74 -53.82 24.19
CA LEU A 300 -52.79 -54.62 23.59
C LEU A 300 -52.47 -56.12 23.67
N ASN A 301 -51.26 -56.50 23.29
CA ASN A 301 -50.82 -57.93 23.37
C ASN A 301 -50.91 -58.48 24.81
N ARG A 302 -50.55 -57.67 25.81
CA ARG A 302 -50.63 -58.02 27.23
C ARG A 302 -52.08 -58.27 27.65
N PHE A 303 -53.02 -57.43 27.24
CA PHE A 303 -54.44 -57.62 27.53
C PHE A 303 -55.00 -58.88 26.87
N LEU A 304 -54.72 -59.08 25.58
CA LEU A 304 -55.20 -60.27 24.83
C LEU A 304 -54.60 -61.54 25.39
N LEU A 305 -53.38 -61.60 25.77
CA LEU A 305 -52.74 -62.74 26.45
C LEU A 305 -53.36 -63.03 27.82
N LYS A 306 -53.66 -62.02 28.61
CA LYS A 306 -54.27 -62.17 29.94
C LYS A 306 -55.69 -62.72 29.85
N GLU A 307 -56.41 -62.42 28.80
CA GLU A 307 -57.82 -62.87 28.52
C GLU A 307 -57.89 -64.17 27.72
N ASN A 308 -56.72 -64.78 27.39
CA ASN A 308 -56.61 -65.97 26.54
C ASN A 308 -57.22 -65.81 25.11
N ARG A 309 -57.21 -64.54 24.60
CA ARG A 309 -57.73 -64.23 23.26
C ARG A 309 -56.66 -64.44 22.18
N TYR A 310 -56.13 -65.62 22.02
CA TYR A 310 -55.05 -65.96 21.10
C TYR A 310 -55.35 -65.76 19.64
N ASP A 311 -56.60 -66.01 19.21
CA ASP A 311 -57.08 -65.85 17.84
C ASP A 311 -57.06 -64.34 17.50
N ASP A 312 -57.48 -63.48 18.44
CA ASP A 312 -57.47 -62.04 18.26
C ASP A 312 -56.07 -61.48 18.22
N LEU A 313 -55.16 -62.03 19.01
CA LEU A 313 -53.73 -61.67 18.98
C LEU A 313 -53.11 -61.99 17.62
N ALA A 314 -53.40 -63.26 17.09
CA ALA A 314 -52.85 -63.64 15.81
C ALA A 314 -53.46 -62.80 14.65
N ARG A 315 -54.71 -62.44 14.75
CA ARG A 315 -55.33 -61.57 13.76
C ARG A 315 -54.93 -60.17 13.79
N ALA A 316 -54.78 -59.57 14.95
CA ALA A 316 -54.27 -58.18 15.13
C ALA A 316 -52.83 -57.99 14.64
N ALA A 317 -52.04 -59.06 14.62
CA ALA A 317 -50.62 -58.96 14.13
C ALA A 317 -50.55 -58.82 12.58
N ILE A 318 -51.59 -59.17 11.85
CA ILE A 318 -51.62 -59.16 10.37
C ILE A 318 -52.73 -58.28 9.77
N ASP A 319 -53.73 -57.86 10.55
CA ASP A 319 -54.90 -57.06 10.16
C ASP A 319 -54.90 -55.75 10.95
N GLN A 320 -54.45 -54.71 10.31
CA GLN A 320 -54.31 -53.39 10.94
C GLN A 320 -55.66 -52.79 11.31
N GLU A 321 -56.69 -53.00 10.50
CA GLU A 321 -58.03 -52.47 10.80
C GLU A 321 -58.58 -53.16 12.04
N TYR A 322 -58.33 -54.48 12.19
CA TYR A 322 -58.72 -55.23 13.36
C TYR A 322 -57.93 -54.82 14.60
N GLN A 323 -56.68 -54.58 14.45
CA GLN A 323 -55.82 -54.03 15.54
C GLN A 323 -56.36 -52.69 16.01
N GLU A 324 -56.67 -51.76 15.12
CA GLU A 324 -57.28 -50.47 15.48
C GLU A 324 -58.66 -50.62 16.17
N LYS A 325 -59.42 -51.62 15.79
CA LYS A 325 -60.70 -51.93 16.49
C LYS A 325 -60.45 -52.38 17.93
N LEU A 326 -59.40 -53.15 18.15
CA LEU A 326 -59.01 -53.64 19.49
C LEU A 326 -58.44 -52.52 20.33
N PHE A 327 -57.68 -51.61 19.74
CA PHE A 327 -57.20 -50.40 20.47
C PHE A 327 -58.36 -49.59 21.03
N ARG A 328 -59.42 -49.41 20.25
CA ARG A 328 -60.68 -48.77 20.71
C ARG A 328 -61.40 -49.53 21.77
N GLU A 329 -61.43 -50.88 21.65
CA GLU A 329 -62.10 -51.78 22.60
C GLU A 329 -61.45 -51.71 23.97
N TYR A 330 -60.07 -51.67 24.00
CA TYR A 330 -59.28 -51.61 25.24
C TYR A 330 -58.97 -50.18 25.65
N GLN A 331 -59.39 -49.18 24.93
CA GLN A 331 -59.12 -47.73 25.19
C GLN A 331 -57.64 -47.43 25.33
N ILE A 332 -56.80 -47.95 24.47
CA ILE A 332 -55.34 -47.75 24.37
C ILE A 332 -54.94 -47.04 23.06
#